data_ecbad9fcd2ab6b9b57500809faee56b2
#
_entry.id   ecbad9fcd2ab6b9b57500809faee56b2
#
_cell.length_a   1.000
_cell.length_b   1.000
_cell.length_c   1.000
_cell.angle_alpha   90.00
_cell.angle_beta   90.00
_cell.angle_gamma   90.00
#
_symmetry.space_group_name_H-M   'P 1'
#
loop_
_entity.id
_entity.type
_entity.pdbx_description
1 polymer ?
#
loop_
_entity_poly.entity_id
_entity_poly.type
_entity_poly.pdbx_seq_one_letter_code
_entity_poly.pdbx_strand_id
1 'polypeptide(L)'
;MTKSTRYFMAGSAAVMAVGLCTGLVAFYGGGFQPVWASSVSTELVYVPADATMVAYADVRSIMDSELRQQLKQAIPTPTGQQEFQEKTGIDIDRDIDYVVAAMTSVDSGRPSGLVVARGRFDAVTLEALAREHGGTVEEYKGKRLVNSPAESTEQITLAFLEAGPAPALIAVGSASAVRHAIDAATSATSITSNDEMMNLVKDIETGNNAWAVGRFDVLLSRGQLPQEVAQHIPPVKWFAAAGHINGGVSGLLRAEANDEESAQRLRDVVRGFLALAQLQGQNDPRIASLASSMQLSGDGKTVALSFSVPAEILQLMTPKVPAVQ
;
A
#
# COMPACT_ATOMS: atom_id res chain seq x y z
N MET A 1 27.44 -4.70 -7.38
CA MET A 1 25.99 -4.41 -7.42
C MET A 1 25.77 -3.12 -8.17
N THR A 2 24.96 -3.13 -9.23
CA THR A 2 24.74 -1.98 -10.11
C THR A 2 23.82 -0.95 -9.44
N LYS A 3 23.95 0.36 -9.79
CA LYS A 3 23.12 1.44 -9.27
C LYS A 3 21.61 1.18 -9.42
N SER A 4 21.22 0.43 -10.46
CA SER A 4 19.83 0.00 -10.70
C SER A 4 19.27 -0.91 -9.61
N THR A 5 20.06 -1.82 -9.03
CA THR A 5 19.63 -2.72 -7.95
C THR A 5 19.39 -1.97 -6.63
N ARG A 6 20.09 -0.84 -6.42
CA ARG A 6 19.97 0.00 -5.23
C ARG A 6 18.67 0.82 -5.19
N TYR A 7 18.28 1.37 -6.35
CA TYR A 7 16.98 2.06 -6.47
C TYR A 7 15.80 1.07 -6.41
N PHE A 8 16.02 -0.18 -6.81
CA PHE A 8 15.04 -1.24 -6.70
C PHE A 8 14.79 -1.66 -5.25
N MET A 9 15.81 -1.69 -4.38
CA MET A 9 15.64 -2.06 -2.97
C MET A 9 15.08 -0.93 -2.11
N ALA A 10 15.45 0.34 -2.35
CA ALA A 10 14.90 1.48 -1.63
C ALA A 10 13.47 1.84 -2.06
N GLY A 11 13.22 1.74 -3.36
CA GLY A 11 11.87 1.79 -3.92
C GLY A 11 11.04 0.61 -3.47
N SER A 12 11.60 -0.60 -3.29
CA SER A 12 10.83 -1.80 -2.96
C SER A 12 10.36 -1.87 -1.53
N ALA A 13 11.00 -1.23 -0.53
CA ALA A 13 10.42 -1.17 0.82
C ALA A 13 9.23 -0.18 0.88
N ALA A 14 9.34 1.00 0.26
CA ALA A 14 8.21 1.93 0.13
C ALA A 14 7.19 1.43 -0.92
N VAL A 15 7.65 0.86 -2.05
CA VAL A 15 6.81 0.22 -3.08
C VAL A 15 6.30 -1.14 -2.61
N MET A 16 6.96 -1.89 -1.71
CA MET A 16 6.34 -3.05 -1.09
C MET A 16 5.28 -2.67 -0.07
N ALA A 17 5.42 -1.62 0.71
CA ALA A 17 4.33 -1.17 1.57
C ALA A 17 3.17 -0.57 0.75
N VAL A 18 3.46 0.27 -0.25
CA VAL A 18 2.49 0.82 -1.20
C VAL A 18 2.14 -0.20 -2.27
N GLY A 19 3.05 -1.02 -2.72
CA GLY A 19 2.84 -2.10 -3.67
C GLY A 19 2.23 -3.37 -3.06
N LEU A 20 2.33 -3.62 -1.75
CA LEU A 20 1.46 -4.57 -1.03
C LEU A 20 0.03 -4.01 -0.95
N CYS A 21 -0.16 -2.73 -0.72
CA CYS A 21 -1.50 -2.14 -0.69
C CYS A 21 -2.09 -1.93 -2.10
N THR A 22 -1.31 -1.49 -3.10
CA THR A 22 -1.79 -1.23 -4.46
C THR A 22 -1.42 -2.33 -5.46
N GLY A 23 -0.31 -3.01 -5.31
CA GLY A 23 0.11 -4.11 -6.17
C GLY A 23 -0.55 -5.44 -5.84
N LEU A 24 -0.95 -5.69 -4.58
CA LEU A 24 -1.88 -6.76 -4.21
C LEU A 24 -3.27 -6.48 -4.79
N VAL A 25 -3.74 -5.23 -4.72
CA VAL A 25 -5.01 -4.83 -5.37
C VAL A 25 -4.91 -4.97 -6.90
N ALA A 26 -3.78 -4.64 -7.53
CA ALA A 26 -3.62 -4.75 -8.98
C ALA A 26 -3.26 -6.17 -9.46
N PHE A 27 -2.67 -7.02 -8.62
CA PHE A 27 -2.14 -8.33 -9.03
C PHE A 27 -3.02 -9.51 -8.58
N TYR A 28 -3.83 -9.35 -7.52
CA TYR A 28 -4.67 -10.42 -6.98
C TYR A 28 -6.06 -9.88 -6.63
N GLY A 29 -7.05 -10.22 -7.32
CA GLY A 29 -8.36 -9.67 -7.15
C GLY A 29 -9.56 -10.55 -6.84
N GLY A 30 -10.56 -10.22 -6.06
CA GLY A 30 -11.94 -10.09 -6.09
C GLY A 30 -12.97 -10.66 -5.16
N GLY A 31 -14.14 -10.01 -4.92
CA GLY A 31 -15.49 -10.48 -4.58
C GLY A 31 -16.03 -10.35 -3.14
N PHE A 32 -17.20 -9.74 -3.00
CA PHE A 32 -17.84 -9.17 -1.81
C PHE A 32 -18.38 -10.11 -0.73
N GLN A 33 -18.07 -9.80 0.54
CA GLN A 33 -18.99 -9.91 1.71
C GLN A 33 -18.60 -8.84 2.77
N PRO A 34 -19.56 -8.18 3.47
CA PRO A 34 -19.24 -7.14 4.42
C PRO A 34 -18.69 -7.75 5.72
N VAL A 35 -17.42 -7.55 5.98
CA VAL A 35 -16.79 -7.81 7.27
C VAL A 35 -16.71 -6.48 8.00
N TRP A 36 -17.11 -6.44 9.27
CA TRP A 36 -17.08 -5.27 10.12
C TRP A 36 -15.65 -4.70 10.18
N ALA A 37 -15.48 -3.50 9.64
CA ALA A 37 -14.20 -2.80 9.63
C ALA A 37 -13.76 -2.54 11.07
N SER A 38 -12.63 -3.10 11.46
CA SER A 38 -11.89 -2.62 12.61
C SER A 38 -11.48 -1.18 12.31
N SER A 39 -11.78 -0.25 13.22
CA SER A 39 -11.50 1.16 13.00
C SER A 39 -9.99 1.37 12.85
N VAL A 40 -9.54 1.69 11.65
CA VAL A 40 -8.14 2.03 11.30
C VAL A 40 -7.62 3.26 12.08
N SER A 41 -8.49 3.92 12.83
CA SER A 41 -8.21 5.17 13.52
C SER A 41 -7.07 5.09 14.54
N THR A 42 -6.82 3.92 15.12
CA THR A 42 -5.80 3.77 16.18
C THR A 42 -4.37 3.86 15.64
N GLU A 43 -4.09 3.27 14.50
CA GLU A 43 -2.77 3.29 13.85
C GLU A 43 -2.49 4.63 13.16
N LEU A 44 -3.54 5.31 12.67
CA LEU A 44 -3.43 6.60 11.99
C LEU A 44 -2.93 7.73 12.91
N VAL A 45 -3.03 7.57 14.25
CA VAL A 45 -2.47 8.56 15.18
C VAL A 45 -0.94 8.66 15.10
N TYR A 46 -0.28 7.62 14.57
CA TYR A 46 1.16 7.62 14.35
C TYR A 46 1.57 8.13 12.97
N VAL A 47 0.63 8.41 12.09
CA VAL A 47 0.91 9.01 10.79
C VAL A 47 0.97 10.53 10.94
N PRO A 48 2.09 11.20 10.60
CA PRO A 48 2.20 12.66 10.69
C PRO A 48 1.19 13.41 9.82
N ALA A 49 0.74 14.57 10.26
CA ALA A 49 -0.28 15.38 9.57
C ALA A 49 0.16 15.89 8.18
N ASP A 50 1.46 15.99 7.94
CA ASP A 50 2.06 16.37 6.65
C ASP A 50 2.22 15.22 5.67
N ALA A 51 1.72 14.03 5.99
CA ALA A 51 1.73 12.90 5.07
C ALA A 51 1.01 13.26 3.76
N THR A 52 1.67 13.00 2.64
CA THR A 52 1.14 13.29 1.31
C THR A 52 0.39 12.10 0.72
N MET A 53 0.62 10.92 1.26
CA MET A 53 -0.09 9.69 0.92
C MET A 53 -0.20 8.82 2.16
N VAL A 54 -1.34 8.15 2.32
CA VAL A 54 -1.58 7.12 3.33
C VAL A 54 -2.25 5.93 2.67
N ALA A 55 -1.80 4.73 3.03
CA ALA A 55 -2.38 3.48 2.57
C ALA A 55 -2.57 2.53 3.76
N TYR A 56 -3.56 1.66 3.67
CA TYR A 56 -3.90 0.66 4.66
C TYR A 56 -4.13 -0.70 4.02
N ALA A 57 -3.74 -1.75 4.70
CA ALA A 57 -4.12 -3.11 4.35
C ALA A 57 -4.41 -3.95 5.61
N ASP A 58 -5.56 -4.62 5.61
CA ASP A 58 -5.86 -5.74 6.49
C ASP A 58 -5.17 -6.99 5.95
N VAL A 59 -3.90 -7.17 6.35
CA VAL A 59 -3.05 -8.25 5.84
C VAL A 59 -3.64 -9.60 6.19
N ARG A 60 -4.16 -9.75 7.40
CA ARG A 60 -4.78 -11.01 7.85
C ARG A 60 -5.97 -11.38 6.99
N SER A 61 -6.92 -10.47 6.81
CA SER A 61 -8.09 -10.71 5.97
C SER A 61 -7.69 -11.07 4.53
N ILE A 62 -6.68 -10.39 3.98
CA ILE A 62 -6.18 -10.66 2.62
C ILE A 62 -5.51 -12.04 2.55
N MET A 63 -4.66 -12.40 3.52
CA MET A 63 -3.96 -13.69 3.53
C MET A 63 -4.88 -14.87 3.80
N ASP A 64 -5.95 -14.65 4.56
CA ASP A 64 -6.99 -15.66 4.84
C ASP A 64 -8.04 -15.77 3.70
N SER A 65 -8.00 -14.89 2.69
CA SER A 65 -8.97 -14.87 1.59
C SER A 65 -8.91 -16.14 0.74
N GLU A 66 -10.08 -16.56 0.21
CA GLU A 66 -10.18 -17.71 -0.69
C GLU A 66 -9.28 -17.56 -1.92
N LEU A 67 -9.22 -16.34 -2.47
CA LEU A 67 -8.36 -16.03 -3.61
C LEU A 67 -6.89 -16.30 -3.29
N ARG A 68 -6.39 -15.79 -2.15
CA ARG A 68 -5.01 -16.01 -1.74
C ARG A 68 -4.69 -17.49 -1.56
N GLN A 69 -5.61 -18.25 -0.97
CA GLN A 69 -5.46 -19.70 -0.78
C GLN A 69 -5.38 -20.45 -2.12
N GLN A 70 -6.23 -20.08 -3.09
CA GLN A 70 -6.19 -20.66 -4.43
C GLN A 70 -4.89 -20.32 -5.17
N LEU A 71 -4.45 -19.06 -5.09
CA LEU A 71 -3.22 -18.59 -5.75
C LEU A 71 -1.96 -19.18 -5.12
N LYS A 72 -1.93 -19.38 -3.81
CA LYS A 72 -0.79 -20.01 -3.11
C LYS A 72 -0.51 -21.43 -3.61
N GLN A 73 -1.52 -22.14 -4.11
CA GLN A 73 -1.35 -23.46 -4.74
C GLN A 73 -0.75 -23.36 -6.14
N ALA A 74 -0.98 -22.25 -6.84
CA ALA A 74 -0.57 -22.07 -8.23
C ALA A 74 0.74 -21.29 -8.39
N ILE A 75 1.10 -20.44 -7.43
CA ILE A 75 2.24 -19.54 -7.49
C ILE A 75 3.15 -19.79 -6.28
N PRO A 76 4.46 -20.08 -6.50
CA PRO A 76 5.42 -20.22 -5.41
C PRO A 76 5.53 -18.92 -4.58
N THR A 77 5.81 -19.07 -3.28
CA THR A 77 6.11 -17.92 -2.41
C THR A 77 7.25 -17.10 -2.99
N PRO A 78 7.11 -15.77 -3.14
CA PRO A 78 8.19 -14.94 -3.68
C PRO A 78 9.47 -15.06 -2.86
N THR A 79 10.62 -15.14 -3.53
CA THR A 79 11.93 -15.29 -2.89
C THR A 79 12.19 -14.21 -1.83
N GLY A 80 11.76 -12.96 -2.08
CA GLY A 80 11.90 -11.87 -1.12
C GLY A 80 11.12 -12.06 0.19
N GLN A 81 9.96 -12.73 0.14
CA GLN A 81 9.19 -13.06 1.35
C GLN A 81 9.90 -14.15 2.17
N GLN A 82 10.46 -15.16 1.50
CA GLN A 82 11.24 -16.20 2.18
C GLN A 82 12.50 -15.62 2.82
N GLU A 83 13.28 -14.81 2.08
CA GLU A 83 14.45 -14.13 2.61
C GLU A 83 14.12 -13.21 3.80
N PHE A 84 12.98 -12.51 3.75
CA PHE A 84 12.52 -11.69 4.86
C PHE A 84 12.23 -12.54 6.10
N GLN A 85 11.50 -13.63 5.94
CA GLN A 85 11.20 -14.56 7.04
C GLN A 85 12.47 -15.22 7.61
N GLU A 86 13.40 -15.66 6.74
CA GLU A 86 14.66 -16.23 7.17
C GLU A 86 15.53 -15.24 7.97
N LYS A 87 15.54 -13.97 7.55
CA LYS A 87 16.36 -12.93 8.18
C LYS A 87 15.74 -12.34 9.45
N THR A 88 14.42 -12.22 9.53
CA THR A 88 13.74 -11.53 10.62
C THR A 88 12.98 -12.45 11.56
N GLY A 89 12.72 -13.69 11.15
CA GLY A 89 11.84 -14.62 11.85
C GLY A 89 10.36 -14.28 11.71
N ILE A 90 9.99 -13.22 10.98
CA ILE A 90 8.61 -12.76 10.83
C ILE A 90 7.97 -13.42 9.60
N ASP A 91 6.91 -14.15 9.80
CA ASP A 91 6.05 -14.70 8.74
C ASP A 91 4.94 -13.68 8.40
N ILE A 92 5.03 -13.05 7.24
CA ILE A 92 4.07 -12.03 6.80
C ILE A 92 2.64 -12.58 6.78
N ASP A 93 2.45 -13.84 6.38
CA ASP A 93 1.14 -14.47 6.28
C ASP A 93 0.48 -14.69 7.66
N ARG A 94 1.29 -14.80 8.73
CA ARG A 94 0.83 -15.18 10.07
C ARG A 94 1.00 -14.11 11.12
N ASP A 95 2.06 -13.32 11.01
CA ASP A 95 2.49 -12.46 12.11
C ASP A 95 2.05 -11.01 11.93
N ILE A 96 1.61 -10.61 10.74
CA ILE A 96 1.11 -9.26 10.46
C ILE A 96 -0.41 -9.28 10.38
N ASP A 97 -1.06 -8.45 11.20
CA ASP A 97 -2.51 -8.26 11.16
C ASP A 97 -2.90 -7.11 10.26
N TYR A 98 -2.33 -5.91 10.49
CA TYR A 98 -2.63 -4.68 9.74
C TYR A 98 -1.35 -3.92 9.43
N VAL A 99 -1.38 -3.20 8.32
CA VAL A 99 -0.31 -2.27 7.92
C VAL A 99 -0.90 -0.93 7.51
N VAL A 100 -0.34 0.14 8.05
CA VAL A 100 -0.51 1.51 7.55
C VAL A 100 0.81 1.96 6.98
N ALA A 101 0.83 2.41 5.73
CA ALA A 101 2.00 3.00 5.11
C ALA A 101 1.73 4.48 4.82
N ALA A 102 2.71 5.33 5.04
CA ALA A 102 2.61 6.76 4.75
C ALA A 102 3.86 7.26 4.03
N MET A 103 3.66 8.25 3.18
CA MET A 103 4.74 9.04 2.58
C MET A 103 4.69 10.45 3.18
N THR A 104 5.79 10.84 3.81
CA THR A 104 5.95 12.17 4.40
C THR A 104 7.06 12.95 3.68
N SER A 105 7.04 14.27 3.80
CA SER A 105 8.13 15.13 3.33
C SER A 105 9.05 15.41 4.52
N VAL A 106 9.90 14.47 4.88
CA VAL A 106 10.88 14.68 5.95
C VAL A 106 12.25 14.94 5.33
N ASP A 107 12.92 15.96 5.84
CA ASP A 107 14.31 16.39 5.57
C ASP A 107 14.77 16.48 4.10
N SER A 108 15.17 17.69 3.72
CA SER A 108 15.83 18.01 2.46
C SER A 108 15.08 17.65 1.17
N GLY A 109 13.73 17.61 1.19
CA GLY A 109 12.93 17.42 -0.02
C GLY A 109 12.91 15.98 -0.57
N ARG A 110 13.47 15.01 0.16
CA ARG A 110 13.35 13.60 -0.19
C ARG A 110 12.13 12.98 0.50
N PRO A 111 11.32 12.18 -0.23
CA PRO A 111 10.23 11.45 0.38
C PRO A 111 10.77 10.44 1.39
N SER A 112 10.20 10.43 2.57
CA SER A 112 10.47 9.42 3.58
C SER A 112 9.25 8.52 3.73
N GLY A 113 9.46 7.21 3.65
CA GLY A 113 8.44 6.20 3.91
C GLY A 113 8.36 5.89 5.40
N LEU A 114 7.14 5.77 5.90
CA LEU A 114 6.81 5.27 7.22
C LEU A 114 5.86 4.09 7.07
N VAL A 115 6.13 3.00 7.77
CA VAL A 115 5.23 1.85 7.89
C VAL A 115 4.91 1.65 9.35
N VAL A 116 3.64 1.59 9.71
CA VAL A 116 3.15 1.21 11.03
C VAL A 116 2.47 -0.14 10.87
N ALA A 117 2.90 -1.14 11.61
CA ALA A 117 2.39 -2.50 11.49
C ALA A 117 1.94 -3.04 12.86
N ARG A 118 0.75 -3.62 12.88
CA ARG A 118 0.23 -4.37 14.02
C ARG A 118 0.37 -5.86 13.75
N GLY A 119 0.88 -6.58 14.75
CA GLY A 119 1.09 -8.02 14.59
C GLY A 119 1.83 -8.66 15.75
N ARG A 120 2.35 -9.85 15.54
CA ARG A 120 3.14 -10.62 16.51
C ARG A 120 4.62 -10.36 16.28
N PHE A 121 5.19 -9.45 17.04
CA PHE A 121 6.59 -9.07 16.96
C PHE A 121 7.29 -9.34 18.29
N ASP A 122 8.34 -10.17 18.27
CA ASP A 122 9.18 -10.39 19.43
C ASP A 122 10.31 -9.34 19.49
N ALA A 123 10.12 -8.36 20.39
CA ALA A 123 11.07 -7.29 20.57
C ALA A 123 12.46 -7.78 20.97
N VAL A 124 12.54 -8.83 21.80
CA VAL A 124 13.83 -9.37 22.27
C VAL A 124 14.59 -9.99 21.12
N THR A 125 13.93 -10.81 20.32
CA THR A 125 14.52 -11.45 19.14
C THR A 125 14.95 -10.42 18.10
N LEU A 126 14.11 -9.43 17.79
CA LEU A 126 14.43 -8.39 16.79
C LEU A 126 15.60 -7.49 17.23
N GLU A 127 15.70 -7.16 18.52
CA GLU A 127 16.84 -6.40 19.03
C GLU A 127 18.13 -7.23 19.06
N ALA A 128 18.07 -8.50 19.43
CA ALA A 128 19.20 -9.38 19.40
C ALA A 128 19.76 -9.54 17.97
N LEU A 129 18.85 -9.76 17.01
CA LEU A 129 19.19 -9.85 15.59
C LEU A 129 19.86 -8.57 15.08
N ALA A 130 19.30 -7.40 15.41
CA ALA A 130 19.89 -6.13 15.01
C ALA A 130 21.31 -5.95 15.56
N ARG A 131 21.52 -6.25 16.84
CA ARG A 131 22.87 -6.17 17.48
C ARG A 131 23.86 -7.13 16.85
N GLU A 132 23.43 -8.35 16.54
CA GLU A 132 24.27 -9.36 15.87
C GLU A 132 24.77 -8.86 14.51
N HIS A 133 23.95 -8.10 13.80
CA HIS A 133 24.29 -7.50 12.51
C HIS A 133 24.89 -6.09 12.61
N GLY A 134 25.31 -5.64 13.79
CA GLY A 134 25.97 -4.33 13.99
C GLY A 134 25.01 -3.15 14.12
N GLY A 135 23.73 -3.40 14.30
CA GLY A 135 22.74 -2.37 14.60
C GLY A 135 22.81 -1.87 16.04
N THR A 136 22.16 -0.74 16.31
CA THR A 136 22.15 -0.10 17.62
C THR A 136 20.74 0.01 18.18
N VAL A 137 20.63 0.04 19.50
CA VAL A 137 19.36 0.25 20.21
C VAL A 137 19.47 1.52 21.02
N GLU A 138 18.49 2.41 20.85
CA GLU A 138 18.35 3.66 21.58
C GLU A 138 16.94 3.81 22.15
N GLU A 139 16.74 4.81 23.01
CA GLU A 139 15.43 5.18 23.53
C GLU A 139 15.04 6.58 23.09
N TYR A 140 13.80 6.73 22.64
CA TYR A 140 13.22 8.03 22.28
C TYR A 140 11.81 8.15 22.85
N LYS A 141 11.57 9.14 23.74
CA LYS A 141 10.28 9.37 24.42
C LYS A 141 9.67 8.10 25.03
N GLY A 142 10.50 7.26 25.67
CA GLY A 142 10.05 6.04 26.30
C GLY A 142 9.78 4.88 25.32
N LYS A 143 10.09 5.05 24.02
CA LYS A 143 9.99 3.99 23.01
C LYS A 143 11.39 3.49 22.64
N ARG A 144 11.52 2.18 22.49
CA ARG A 144 12.79 1.56 22.06
C ARG A 144 12.89 1.58 20.56
N LEU A 145 13.99 2.13 20.06
CA LEU A 145 14.33 2.23 18.64
C LEU A 145 15.50 1.31 18.33
N VAL A 146 15.35 0.52 17.30
CA VAL A 146 16.37 -0.39 16.78
C VAL A 146 16.80 0.14 15.42
N ASN A 147 18.06 0.57 15.31
CA ASN A 147 18.62 1.13 14.10
C ASN A 147 19.46 0.09 13.36
N SER A 148 19.36 0.06 12.03
CA SER A 148 20.26 -0.71 11.19
C SER A 148 21.71 -0.22 11.34
N PRO A 149 22.72 -1.03 10.94
CA PRO A 149 24.12 -0.62 10.99
C PRO A 149 24.37 0.72 10.29
N ALA A 150 25.28 1.55 10.85
CA ALA A 150 25.62 2.86 10.29
C ALA A 150 26.19 2.79 8.85
N GLU A 151 26.80 1.67 8.51
CA GLU A 151 27.38 1.42 7.18
C GLU A 151 26.35 0.96 6.14
N SER A 152 25.09 0.76 6.56
CA SER A 152 24.00 0.39 5.65
C SER A 152 23.74 1.50 4.66
N THR A 153 23.54 1.15 3.38
CA THR A 153 23.26 2.11 2.30
C THR A 153 21.99 2.93 2.57
N GLU A 154 21.05 2.36 3.31
CA GLU A 154 19.83 3.00 3.81
C GLU A 154 19.71 2.65 5.29
N GLN A 155 19.67 3.68 6.11
CA GLN A 155 19.46 3.51 7.54
C GLN A 155 17.96 3.33 7.80
N ILE A 156 17.60 2.16 8.30
CA ILE A 156 16.25 1.82 8.71
C ILE A 156 16.19 1.79 10.24
N THR A 157 15.18 2.40 10.77
CA THR A 157 14.85 2.38 12.20
C THR A 157 13.52 1.66 12.39
N LEU A 158 13.47 0.74 13.36
CA LEU A 158 12.27 0.11 13.86
C LEU A 158 12.01 0.61 15.28
N ALA A 159 10.80 1.05 15.58
CA ALA A 159 10.38 1.41 16.94
C ALA A 159 9.26 0.51 17.42
N PHE A 160 9.30 0.09 18.68
CA PHE A 160 8.19 -0.56 19.36
C PHE A 160 7.28 0.50 19.96
N LEU A 161 6.17 0.80 19.27
CA LEU A 161 5.20 1.83 19.69
C LEU A 161 4.32 1.35 20.85
N GLU A 162 3.89 0.09 20.78
CA GLU A 162 3.18 -0.62 21.85
C GLU A 162 3.90 -1.95 22.07
N ALA A 163 4.50 -2.10 23.24
CA ALA A 163 5.14 -3.35 23.66
C ALA A 163 4.22 -4.08 24.63
N GLY A 164 4.09 -5.39 24.48
CA GLY A 164 3.26 -6.21 25.34
C GLY A 164 3.02 -7.60 24.77
N PRO A 165 2.15 -8.40 25.40
CA PRO A 165 1.67 -9.62 24.76
C PRO A 165 0.99 -9.26 23.44
N ALA A 166 1.28 -10.00 22.39
CA ALA A 166 0.74 -9.78 21.05
C ALA A 166 -0.80 -9.50 21.05
N PRO A 167 -1.31 -8.64 20.17
CA PRO A 167 -0.59 -7.99 19.07
C PRO A 167 0.16 -6.71 19.48
N ALA A 168 1.42 -6.60 19.10
CA ALA A 168 2.25 -5.42 19.27
C ALA A 168 2.11 -4.44 18.10
N LEU A 169 2.51 -3.19 18.29
CA LEU A 169 2.55 -2.17 17.25
C LEU A 169 3.98 -1.70 17.05
N ILE A 170 4.45 -1.74 15.80
CA ILE A 170 5.78 -1.27 15.43
C ILE A 170 5.68 -0.17 14.37
N ALA A 171 6.68 0.72 14.35
CA ALA A 171 6.92 1.65 13.24
C ALA A 171 8.26 1.34 12.58
N VAL A 172 8.31 1.40 11.25
CA VAL A 172 9.52 1.16 10.46
C VAL A 172 9.69 2.27 9.42
N GLY A 173 10.89 2.81 9.30
CA GLY A 173 11.20 3.88 8.34
C GLY A 173 12.58 4.45 8.57
N SER A 174 12.86 5.66 8.05
CA SER A 174 14.06 6.40 8.46
C SER A 174 13.96 6.82 9.93
N ALA A 175 15.09 7.07 10.59
CA ALA A 175 15.12 7.50 11.99
C ALA A 175 14.28 8.77 12.23
N SER A 176 14.29 9.71 11.27
CA SER A 176 13.47 10.93 11.33
C SER A 176 11.99 10.63 11.19
N ALA A 177 11.59 9.76 10.25
CA ALA A 177 10.18 9.39 10.05
C ALA A 177 9.60 8.66 11.27
N VAL A 178 10.36 7.74 11.86
CA VAL A 178 9.93 7.00 13.06
C VAL A 178 9.79 7.92 14.28
N ARG A 179 10.74 8.83 14.50
CA ARG A 179 10.63 9.85 15.57
C ARG A 179 9.45 10.78 15.34
N HIS A 180 9.23 11.22 14.09
CA HIS A 180 8.09 12.07 13.74
C HIS A 180 6.76 11.35 13.97
N ALA A 181 6.68 10.03 13.72
CA ALA A 181 5.51 9.23 14.04
C ALA A 181 5.23 9.19 15.56
N ILE A 182 6.25 9.00 16.39
CA ILE A 182 6.12 9.04 17.85
C ILE A 182 5.67 10.44 18.32
N ASP A 183 6.23 11.49 17.70
CA ASP A 183 5.86 12.87 18.01
C ASP A 183 4.42 13.19 17.63
N ALA A 184 3.97 12.74 16.46
CA ALA A 184 2.60 12.92 15.99
C ALA A 184 1.57 12.34 16.97
N ALA A 185 1.82 11.13 17.47
CA ALA A 185 0.94 10.48 18.44
C ALA A 185 0.92 11.19 19.80
N THR A 186 2.04 11.80 20.23
CA THR A 186 2.14 12.47 21.53
C THR A 186 1.67 13.91 21.52
N SER A 187 1.71 14.61 20.38
CA SER A 187 1.37 16.02 20.22
C SER A 187 0.03 16.27 19.53
N ALA A 188 -0.73 15.22 19.21
CA ALA A 188 -1.98 15.27 18.44
C ALA A 188 -1.84 15.98 17.07
N THR A 189 -0.65 15.91 16.46
CA THR A 189 -0.36 16.44 15.12
C THR A 189 -0.31 15.32 14.09
N SER A 190 -1.20 14.37 14.21
CA SER A 190 -1.31 13.24 13.29
C SER A 190 -2.24 13.54 12.12
N ILE A 191 -2.23 12.66 11.13
CA ILE A 191 -3.10 12.73 9.94
C ILE A 191 -4.59 12.78 10.31
N THR A 192 -4.96 12.30 11.50
CA THR A 192 -6.35 12.34 12.00
C THR A 192 -6.86 13.78 12.21
N SER A 193 -5.96 14.76 12.26
CA SER A 193 -6.29 16.20 12.28
C SER A 193 -6.38 16.83 10.88
N ASN A 194 -6.09 16.08 9.81
CA ASN A 194 -6.22 16.55 8.43
C ASN A 194 -7.60 16.17 7.89
N ASP A 195 -8.57 17.07 8.06
CA ASP A 195 -9.97 16.84 7.67
C ASP A 195 -10.12 16.47 6.18
N GLU A 196 -9.33 17.08 5.28
CA GLU A 196 -9.41 16.84 3.84
C GLU A 196 -9.05 15.37 3.54
N MET A 197 -7.94 14.88 4.06
CA MET A 197 -7.52 13.49 3.86
C MET A 197 -8.44 12.52 4.59
N MET A 198 -8.85 12.82 5.81
CA MET A 198 -9.73 11.94 6.59
C MET A 198 -11.13 11.81 5.99
N ASN A 199 -11.64 12.82 5.32
CA ASN A 199 -12.90 12.70 4.58
C ASN A 199 -12.75 11.73 3.40
N LEU A 200 -11.64 11.80 2.65
CA LEU A 200 -11.37 10.83 1.58
C LEU A 200 -11.22 9.41 2.11
N VAL A 201 -10.56 9.22 3.25
CA VAL A 201 -10.44 7.90 3.91
C VAL A 201 -11.81 7.36 4.27
N LYS A 202 -12.66 8.14 4.94
CA LYS A 202 -14.03 7.74 5.32
C LYS A 202 -14.88 7.30 4.14
N ASP A 203 -14.69 7.93 2.99
CA ASP A 203 -15.45 7.62 1.77
C ASP A 203 -15.09 6.23 1.19
N ILE A 204 -13.90 5.70 1.50
CA ILE A 204 -13.38 4.48 0.86
C ILE A 204 -13.03 3.34 1.83
N GLU A 205 -12.90 3.59 3.14
CA GLU A 205 -12.48 2.56 4.09
C GLU A 205 -13.53 1.48 4.31
N THR A 206 -14.83 1.84 4.26
CA THR A 206 -15.92 0.93 4.59
C THR A 206 -16.07 -0.17 3.57
N GLY A 207 -16.00 -1.43 4.03
CA GLY A 207 -16.19 -2.61 3.19
C GLY A 207 -14.96 -3.00 2.36
N ASN A 208 -13.84 -2.31 2.51
CA ASN A 208 -12.59 -2.58 1.80
C ASN A 208 -11.52 -3.06 2.79
N ASN A 209 -10.74 -4.08 2.41
CA ASN A 209 -9.61 -4.57 3.21
C ASN A 209 -8.26 -4.02 2.77
N ALA A 210 -8.24 -3.19 1.73
CA ALA A 210 -7.10 -2.37 1.37
C ALA A 210 -7.56 -1.03 0.79
N TRP A 211 -6.88 0.07 1.13
CA TRP A 211 -7.15 1.37 0.55
C TRP A 211 -5.91 2.28 0.57
N ALA A 212 -5.92 3.28 -0.29
CA ALA A 212 -4.90 4.33 -0.32
C ALA A 212 -5.53 5.67 -0.70
N VAL A 213 -5.05 6.74 -0.08
CA VAL A 213 -5.42 8.13 -0.38
C VAL A 213 -4.15 8.96 -0.49
N GLY A 214 -4.08 9.87 -1.44
CA GLY A 214 -2.92 10.72 -1.56
C GLY A 214 -3.09 11.91 -2.50
N ARG A 215 -2.14 12.80 -2.43
CA ARG A 215 -2.03 13.97 -3.32
C ARG A 215 -1.38 13.55 -4.63
N PHE A 216 -2.13 13.69 -5.70
CA PHE A 216 -1.67 13.30 -7.04
C PHE A 216 -0.63 14.26 -7.62
N ASP A 217 -0.74 15.55 -7.33
CA ASP A 217 0.22 16.57 -7.73
C ASP A 217 1.64 16.28 -7.20
N VAL A 218 1.73 15.73 -5.99
CA VAL A 218 3.01 15.30 -5.37
C VAL A 218 3.58 14.07 -6.08
N LEU A 219 2.77 13.10 -6.48
CA LEU A 219 3.22 11.93 -7.22
C LEU A 219 3.77 12.29 -8.60
N LEU A 220 3.10 13.21 -9.31
CA LEU A 220 3.54 13.71 -10.61
C LEU A 220 4.88 14.45 -10.52
N SER A 221 5.02 15.34 -9.53
CA SER A 221 6.23 16.17 -9.36
C SER A 221 7.49 15.35 -9.08
N ARG A 222 7.33 14.11 -8.61
CA ARG A 222 8.43 13.20 -8.25
C ARG A 222 8.84 12.25 -9.37
N GLY A 223 8.24 12.35 -10.56
CA GLY A 223 8.59 11.52 -11.73
C GLY A 223 8.33 10.02 -11.53
N GLN A 224 7.39 9.66 -10.67
CA GLN A 224 7.03 8.26 -10.39
C GLN A 224 6.15 7.65 -11.48
N LEU A 225 5.57 8.48 -12.36
CA LEU A 225 4.84 8.03 -13.53
C LEU A 225 5.69 8.18 -14.79
N PRO A 226 5.59 7.23 -15.75
CA PRO A 226 6.20 7.38 -17.06
C PRO A 226 5.75 8.69 -17.71
N GLN A 227 6.67 9.41 -18.36
CA GLN A 227 6.34 10.73 -18.96
C GLN A 227 5.22 10.65 -19.97
N GLU A 228 5.17 9.55 -20.73
CA GLU A 228 4.10 9.30 -21.70
C GLU A 228 2.72 9.22 -21.06
N VAL A 229 2.62 8.72 -19.82
CA VAL A 229 1.35 8.68 -19.07
C VAL A 229 1.07 10.03 -18.41
N ALA A 230 2.07 10.63 -17.76
CA ALA A 230 1.94 11.87 -17.01
C ALA A 230 1.44 13.04 -17.89
N GLN A 231 1.87 13.12 -19.16
CA GLN A 231 1.47 14.17 -20.13
C GLN A 231 -0.01 14.11 -20.51
N HIS A 232 -0.66 12.95 -20.38
CA HIS A 232 -2.04 12.76 -20.80
C HIS A 232 -3.03 12.83 -19.63
N ILE A 233 -2.53 12.88 -18.38
CA ILE A 233 -3.40 12.99 -17.21
C ILE A 233 -3.69 14.47 -16.93
N PRO A 234 -4.95 14.89 -16.92
CA PRO A 234 -5.34 16.25 -16.54
C PRO A 234 -4.95 16.54 -15.08
N PRO A 235 -4.88 17.81 -14.65
CA PRO A 235 -4.57 18.16 -13.28
C PRO A 235 -5.54 17.55 -12.28
N VAL A 236 -5.05 16.61 -11.48
CA VAL A 236 -5.75 15.93 -10.38
C VAL A 236 -5.14 16.38 -9.08
N LYS A 237 -5.97 16.73 -8.09
CA LYS A 237 -5.54 17.15 -6.77
C LYS A 237 -5.34 15.94 -5.86
N TRP A 238 -6.37 15.09 -5.76
CA TRP A 238 -6.39 13.92 -4.90
C TRP A 238 -6.70 12.66 -5.70
N PHE A 239 -6.14 11.56 -5.25
CA PHE A 239 -6.58 10.23 -5.65
C PHE A 239 -6.95 9.41 -4.41
N ALA A 240 -7.89 8.49 -4.60
CA ALA A 240 -8.22 7.47 -3.64
C ALA A 240 -8.40 6.14 -4.37
N ALA A 241 -7.91 5.07 -3.78
CA ALA A 241 -8.07 3.72 -4.29
C ALA A 241 -8.52 2.82 -3.14
N ALA A 242 -9.50 1.98 -3.37
CA ALA A 242 -9.93 1.00 -2.40
C ALA A 242 -10.20 -0.33 -3.06
N GLY A 243 -9.99 -1.41 -2.34
CA GLY A 243 -10.20 -2.77 -2.82
C GLY A 243 -10.63 -3.69 -1.71
N HIS A 244 -11.48 -4.64 -2.10
CA HIS A 244 -11.86 -5.78 -1.26
C HIS A 244 -11.38 -7.06 -1.92
N ILE A 245 -10.62 -7.85 -1.22
CA ILE A 245 -10.03 -9.11 -1.65
C ILE A 245 -10.61 -10.22 -0.80
N ASN A 246 -11.33 -11.17 -1.40
CA ASN A 246 -11.83 -12.37 -0.75
C ASN A 246 -11.94 -13.53 -1.76
N GLY A 247 -13.10 -13.88 -2.30
CA GLY A 247 -13.29 -14.90 -3.33
C GLY A 247 -13.13 -14.38 -4.78
N GLY A 248 -12.83 -13.22 -4.96
CA GLY A 248 -12.50 -12.54 -6.18
C GLY A 248 -11.96 -11.10 -5.88
N VAL A 249 -11.86 -9.98 -6.78
CA VAL A 249 -11.49 -8.55 -6.50
C VAL A 249 -12.54 -7.59 -6.92
N SER A 250 -12.94 -6.77 -6.02
CA SER A 250 -13.62 -5.54 -6.39
C SER A 250 -12.85 -4.34 -5.89
N GLY A 251 -13.04 -3.22 -6.53
CA GLY A 251 -12.36 -2.01 -6.14
C GLY A 251 -12.95 -0.76 -6.75
N LEU A 252 -12.47 0.36 -6.23
CA LEU A 252 -12.82 1.70 -6.62
C LEU A 252 -11.54 2.51 -6.77
N LEU A 253 -11.37 3.16 -7.91
CA LEU A 253 -10.39 4.21 -8.11
C LEU A 253 -11.15 5.52 -8.21
N ARG A 254 -10.77 6.52 -7.42
CA ARG A 254 -11.38 7.85 -7.43
C ARG A 254 -10.31 8.90 -7.60
N ALA A 255 -10.58 9.87 -8.45
CA ALA A 255 -9.75 11.04 -8.64
C ALA A 255 -10.58 12.30 -8.45
N GLU A 256 -10.04 13.29 -7.78
CA GLU A 256 -10.61 14.61 -7.66
C GLU A 256 -9.76 15.60 -8.45
N ALA A 257 -10.30 16.11 -9.54
CA ALA A 257 -9.64 17.07 -10.40
C ALA A 257 -9.70 18.49 -9.80
N ASN A 258 -8.83 19.37 -10.26
CA ASN A 258 -8.81 20.76 -9.81
C ASN A 258 -10.09 21.52 -10.20
N ASP A 259 -10.68 21.19 -11.35
CA ASP A 259 -11.88 21.79 -11.89
C ASP A 259 -12.70 20.78 -12.71
N GLU A 260 -13.95 21.15 -13.06
CA GLU A 260 -14.87 20.27 -13.79
C GLU A 260 -14.39 19.98 -15.23
N GLU A 261 -13.69 20.91 -15.87
CA GLU A 261 -13.13 20.72 -17.21
C GLU A 261 -12.03 19.65 -17.19
N SER A 262 -11.15 19.71 -16.19
CA SER A 262 -10.13 18.67 -15.97
C SER A 262 -10.75 17.31 -15.66
N ALA A 263 -11.83 17.27 -14.85
CA ALA A 263 -12.57 16.05 -14.59
C ALA A 263 -13.21 15.49 -15.87
N GLN A 264 -13.78 16.35 -16.71
CA GLN A 264 -14.36 15.90 -17.97
C GLN A 264 -13.28 15.32 -18.90
N ARG A 265 -12.14 15.99 -19.04
CA ARG A 265 -11.00 15.46 -19.81
C ARG A 265 -10.52 14.10 -19.26
N LEU A 266 -10.46 13.94 -17.94
CA LEU A 266 -10.08 12.66 -17.33
C LEU A 266 -11.10 11.56 -17.64
N ARG A 267 -12.42 11.87 -17.58
CA ARG A 267 -13.47 10.92 -17.97
C ARG A 267 -13.32 10.49 -19.44
N ASP A 268 -12.99 11.42 -20.33
CA ASP A 268 -12.83 11.12 -21.76
C ASP A 268 -11.60 10.26 -22.01
N VAL A 269 -10.49 10.49 -21.30
CA VAL A 269 -9.30 9.62 -21.33
C VAL A 269 -9.66 8.21 -20.85
N VAL A 270 -10.34 8.08 -19.71
CA VAL A 270 -10.75 6.75 -19.17
C VAL A 270 -11.70 6.04 -20.13
N ARG A 271 -12.69 6.74 -20.73
CA ARG A 271 -13.57 6.17 -21.76
C ARG A 271 -12.81 5.67 -22.96
N GLY A 272 -11.78 6.42 -23.41
CA GLY A 272 -10.90 6.00 -24.49
C GLY A 272 -10.17 4.70 -24.17
N PHE A 273 -9.60 4.57 -22.97
CA PHE A 273 -8.96 3.32 -22.54
C PHE A 273 -9.94 2.15 -22.43
N LEU A 274 -11.14 2.38 -21.90
CA LEU A 274 -12.17 1.33 -21.82
C LEU A 274 -12.61 0.87 -23.21
N ALA A 275 -12.78 1.79 -24.16
CA ALA A 275 -13.11 1.46 -25.54
C ALA A 275 -11.99 0.64 -26.22
N LEU A 276 -10.72 1.00 -26.02
CA LEU A 276 -9.59 0.22 -26.51
C LEU A 276 -9.53 -1.17 -25.90
N ALA A 277 -9.78 -1.29 -24.59
CA ALA A 277 -9.84 -2.57 -23.92
C ALA A 277 -10.98 -3.46 -24.47
N GLN A 278 -12.16 -2.88 -24.75
CA GLN A 278 -13.27 -3.60 -25.37
C GLN A 278 -12.94 -4.07 -26.80
N LEU A 279 -12.23 -3.27 -27.59
CA LEU A 279 -11.77 -3.67 -28.93
C LEU A 279 -10.77 -4.84 -28.85
N GLN A 280 -9.80 -4.77 -27.93
CA GLN A 280 -8.86 -5.87 -27.70
C GLN A 280 -9.55 -7.14 -27.18
N GLY A 281 -10.61 -6.95 -26.38
CA GLY A 281 -11.43 -8.03 -25.85
C GLY A 281 -12.13 -8.88 -26.94
N GLN A 282 -12.30 -8.37 -28.16
CA GLN A 282 -12.82 -9.19 -29.27
C GLN A 282 -11.89 -10.36 -29.61
N ASN A 283 -10.60 -10.23 -29.32
CA ASN A 283 -9.58 -11.25 -29.59
C ASN A 283 -9.14 -12.01 -28.31
N ASP A 284 -9.43 -11.48 -27.13
CA ASP A 284 -9.09 -12.10 -25.85
C ASP A 284 -10.26 -11.98 -24.83
N PRO A 285 -10.96 -13.09 -24.57
CA PRO A 285 -12.09 -13.11 -23.63
C PRO A 285 -11.75 -12.60 -22.21
N ARG A 286 -10.49 -12.69 -21.78
CA ARG A 286 -10.04 -12.21 -20.47
C ARG A 286 -10.07 -10.68 -20.41
N ILE A 287 -9.61 -10.02 -21.48
CA ILE A 287 -9.67 -8.57 -21.61
C ILE A 287 -11.12 -8.10 -21.72
N ALA A 288 -11.96 -8.83 -22.46
CA ALA A 288 -13.38 -8.54 -22.58
C ALA A 288 -14.08 -8.57 -21.20
N SER A 289 -13.86 -9.62 -20.42
CA SER A 289 -14.41 -9.75 -19.06
C SER A 289 -13.94 -8.64 -18.15
N LEU A 290 -12.64 -8.30 -18.16
CA LEU A 290 -12.10 -7.22 -17.37
C LEU A 290 -12.73 -5.86 -17.75
N ALA A 291 -12.77 -5.54 -19.04
CA ALA A 291 -13.36 -4.29 -19.53
C ALA A 291 -14.85 -4.18 -19.20
N SER A 292 -15.59 -5.29 -19.28
CA SER A 292 -17.04 -5.31 -18.95
C SER A 292 -17.32 -5.16 -17.46
N SER A 293 -16.38 -5.52 -16.59
CA SER A 293 -16.50 -5.34 -15.15
C SER A 293 -16.25 -3.91 -14.68
N MET A 294 -15.70 -3.05 -15.54
CA MET A 294 -15.35 -1.68 -15.21
C MET A 294 -16.53 -0.72 -15.47
N GLN A 295 -16.80 0.16 -14.50
CA GLN A 295 -17.85 1.17 -14.59
C GLN A 295 -17.30 2.55 -14.23
N LEU A 296 -17.37 3.47 -15.20
CA LEU A 296 -16.98 4.86 -14.99
C LEU A 296 -18.17 5.65 -14.43
N SER A 297 -17.94 6.39 -13.36
CA SER A 297 -18.93 7.20 -12.65
C SER A 297 -18.31 8.50 -12.10
N GLY A 298 -19.05 9.23 -11.27
CA GLY A 298 -18.63 10.48 -10.62
C GLY A 298 -19.17 11.73 -11.31
N ASP A 299 -19.41 12.76 -10.50
CA ASP A 299 -20.00 14.04 -10.90
C ASP A 299 -19.08 15.22 -10.58
N GLY A 300 -19.30 16.37 -11.23
CA GLY A 300 -18.53 17.58 -11.02
C GLY A 300 -17.03 17.33 -11.21
N LYS A 301 -16.25 17.58 -10.17
CA LYS A 301 -14.79 17.38 -10.15
C LYS A 301 -14.35 15.94 -9.89
N THR A 302 -15.25 15.07 -9.46
CA THR A 302 -14.96 13.68 -9.13
C THR A 302 -15.06 12.78 -10.35
N VAL A 303 -14.06 11.93 -10.55
CA VAL A 303 -14.05 10.84 -11.54
C VAL A 303 -13.81 9.53 -10.78
N ALA A 304 -14.68 8.56 -10.98
CA ALA A 304 -14.58 7.28 -10.30
C ALA A 304 -14.67 6.11 -11.29
N LEU A 305 -13.84 5.10 -11.08
CA LEU A 305 -13.83 3.86 -11.84
C LEU A 305 -13.96 2.70 -10.87
N SER A 306 -15.08 2.02 -10.87
CA SER A 306 -15.28 0.77 -10.10
C SER A 306 -15.04 -0.43 -10.99
N PHE A 307 -14.63 -1.54 -10.38
CA PHE A 307 -14.43 -2.82 -11.05
C PHE A 307 -14.73 -3.99 -10.13
N SER A 308 -15.07 -5.13 -10.71
CA SER A 308 -15.26 -6.38 -9.99
C SER A 308 -14.82 -7.55 -10.87
N VAL A 309 -13.76 -8.24 -10.44
CA VAL A 309 -13.13 -9.34 -11.21
C VAL A 309 -13.24 -10.65 -10.41
N PRO A 310 -14.02 -11.63 -10.85
CA PRO A 310 -14.11 -12.94 -10.20
C PRO A 310 -12.79 -13.71 -10.23
N ALA A 311 -12.56 -14.61 -9.26
CA ALA A 311 -11.32 -15.38 -9.15
C ALA A 311 -10.99 -16.18 -10.41
N GLU A 312 -12.01 -16.70 -11.11
CA GLU A 312 -11.85 -17.49 -12.32
C GLU A 312 -11.16 -16.72 -13.44
N ILE A 313 -11.49 -15.44 -13.57
CA ILE A 313 -10.87 -14.56 -14.58
C ILE A 313 -9.40 -14.34 -14.25
N LEU A 314 -9.07 -14.16 -12.97
CA LEU A 314 -7.70 -13.93 -12.51
C LEU A 314 -6.83 -15.17 -12.66
N GLN A 315 -7.38 -16.37 -12.41
CA GLN A 315 -6.68 -17.63 -12.65
C GLN A 315 -6.31 -17.80 -14.14
N LEU A 316 -7.16 -17.32 -15.05
CA LEU A 316 -6.86 -17.34 -16.48
C LEU A 316 -5.74 -16.35 -16.86
N MET A 317 -5.47 -15.33 -16.04
CA MET A 317 -4.43 -14.36 -16.26
C MET A 317 -3.06 -14.76 -15.66
N THR A 318 -3.05 -15.74 -14.73
CA THR A 318 -1.79 -16.24 -14.17
C THR A 318 -1.01 -17.01 -15.22
N PRO A 319 0.30 -16.76 -15.39
CA PRO A 319 1.14 -17.56 -16.28
C PRO A 319 1.12 -19.02 -15.80
N LYS A 320 0.77 -19.97 -16.66
CA LYS A 320 0.99 -21.38 -16.34
C LYS A 320 2.50 -21.57 -16.16
N VAL A 321 2.96 -21.76 -14.94
CA VAL A 321 4.32 -22.21 -14.67
C VAL A 321 4.48 -23.57 -15.34
N PRO A 322 5.41 -23.75 -16.30
CA PRO A 322 5.64 -25.08 -16.88
C PRO A 322 6.07 -26.00 -15.75
N ALA A 323 5.41 -27.14 -15.64
CA ALA A 323 5.80 -28.19 -14.71
C ALA A 323 7.26 -28.56 -15.05
N VAL A 324 8.17 -28.32 -14.11
CA VAL A 324 9.54 -28.82 -14.20
C VAL A 324 9.44 -30.34 -14.10
N GLN A 325 9.72 -31.02 -15.23
CA GLN A 325 9.88 -32.48 -15.30
C GLN A 325 11.22 -32.88 -14.73
#